data_70b34ce60b19a18090896ae757ea01ce
#
_entry.id   70b34ce60b19a18090896ae757ea01ce
#
_cell.length_a   1.000
_cell.length_b   1.000
_cell.length_c   1.000
_cell.angle_alpha   90.00
_cell.angle_beta   90.00
_cell.angle_gamma   90.00
#
_symmetry.space_group_name_H-M   'P 1'
#
loop_
_entity.id
_entity.type
_entity.pdbx_description
1 polymer ?
#
loop_
_entity_poly.entity_id
_entity_poly.type
_entity_poly.pdbx_seq_one_letter_code
_entity_poly.pdbx_strand_id
1 'polypeptide(L)'
;MEWQLALKDAETCVAMDPKFLKGWSRKGGIHLFLKEFHKALDCYQVILDLDPENADAKANMEHVMMKINEANQSGEADPERQKRAMADPEIQQILGDPQMRSILQEMQTDPKKANAAMQDPDISAKLQKLIAAGVLQVR
;
A
#
# COMPACT_ATOMS: atom_id res chain seq x y z
N MET A 1 -10.07 10.55 18.80
CA MET A 1 -8.71 10.07 18.62
C MET A 1 -7.94 10.90 17.62
N GLU A 2 -6.74 11.20 17.95
CA GLU A 2 -5.95 12.26 17.35
C GLU A 2 -5.17 11.83 16.10
N TRP A 3 -5.34 10.59 15.65
CA TRP A 3 -4.62 10.06 14.47
C TRP A 3 -4.95 10.81 13.18
N GLN A 4 -6.21 11.22 13.04
CA GLN A 4 -6.62 11.97 11.86
C GLN A 4 -6.00 13.36 11.84
N LEU A 5 -5.89 14.01 13.01
CA LEU A 5 -5.21 15.30 13.13
C LEU A 5 -3.72 15.16 12.89
N ALA A 6 -3.10 14.10 13.46
CA ALA A 6 -1.68 13.83 13.24
C ALA A 6 -1.39 13.57 11.76
N LEU A 7 -2.26 12.82 11.08
CA LEU A 7 -2.12 12.57 9.64
C LEU A 7 -2.24 13.85 8.84
N LYS A 8 -3.22 14.68 9.17
CA LYS A 8 -3.41 15.99 8.51
C LYS A 8 -2.20 16.89 8.69
N ASP A 9 -1.62 16.92 9.89
CA ASP A 9 -0.41 17.69 10.16
C ASP A 9 0.78 17.17 9.34
N ALA A 10 0.95 15.85 9.27
CA ALA A 10 2.00 15.24 8.47
C ALA A 10 1.81 15.53 6.97
N GLU A 11 0.58 15.45 6.48
CA GLU A 11 0.25 15.78 5.09
C GLU A 11 0.55 17.25 4.78
N THR A 12 0.23 18.15 5.70
CA THR A 12 0.56 19.57 5.56
C THR A 12 2.07 19.77 5.52
N CYS A 13 2.80 19.08 6.38
CA CYS A 13 4.25 19.16 6.44
C CYS A 13 4.89 18.76 5.10
N VAL A 14 4.48 17.62 4.51
CA VAL A 14 5.04 17.17 3.24
C VAL A 14 4.54 17.98 2.05
N ALA A 15 3.39 18.62 2.15
CA ALA A 15 2.90 19.53 1.12
C ALA A 15 3.71 20.83 1.11
N MET A 16 4.12 21.33 2.27
CA MET A 16 4.95 22.53 2.38
C MET A 16 6.40 22.27 1.99
N ASP A 17 6.93 21.11 2.35
CA ASP A 17 8.30 20.71 2.01
C ASP A 17 8.31 19.22 1.61
N PRO A 18 8.12 18.90 0.31
CA PRO A 18 8.09 17.53 -0.15
C PRO A 18 9.40 16.75 0.02
N LYS A 19 10.51 17.45 0.32
CA LYS A 19 11.82 16.83 0.55
C LYS A 19 12.10 16.60 2.03
N PHE A 20 11.18 16.95 2.91
CA PHE A 20 11.35 16.80 4.34
C PHE A 20 11.08 15.35 4.76
N LEU A 21 12.16 14.57 4.89
CA LEU A 21 12.07 13.13 5.11
C LEU A 21 11.32 12.75 6.37
N LYS A 22 11.48 13.52 7.46
CA LYS A 22 10.79 13.26 8.73
C LYS A 22 9.27 13.36 8.58
N GLY A 23 8.78 14.27 7.74
CA GLY A 23 7.36 14.41 7.44
C GLY A 23 6.81 13.16 6.78
N TRP A 24 7.53 12.65 5.79
CA TRP A 24 7.14 11.41 5.09
C TRP A 24 7.21 10.20 6.03
N SER A 25 8.24 10.11 6.88
CA SER A 25 8.38 9.04 7.85
C SER A 25 7.22 9.03 8.85
N ARG A 26 6.84 10.20 9.35
CA ARG A 26 5.70 10.35 10.26
C ARG A 26 4.41 9.94 9.59
N LYS A 27 4.18 10.41 8.37
CA LYS A 27 2.99 10.05 7.58
C LYS A 27 2.92 8.54 7.37
N GLY A 28 4.04 7.92 6.98
CA GLY A 28 4.12 6.47 6.78
C GLY A 28 3.81 5.70 8.06
N GLY A 29 4.35 6.14 9.19
CA GLY A 29 4.09 5.51 10.49
C GLY A 29 2.61 5.59 10.90
N ILE A 30 1.96 6.72 10.62
CA ILE A 30 0.53 6.88 10.90
C ILE A 30 -0.31 5.94 10.02
N HIS A 31 0.01 5.87 8.72
CA HIS A 31 -0.69 4.96 7.82
C HIS A 31 -0.49 3.49 8.23
N LEU A 32 0.71 3.13 8.69
CA LEU A 32 0.97 1.79 9.21
C LEU A 32 0.09 1.49 10.43
N PHE A 33 -0.01 2.44 11.34
CA PHE A 33 -0.85 2.29 12.53
C PHE A 33 -2.33 2.11 12.16
N LEU A 34 -2.79 2.82 11.13
CA LEU A 34 -4.15 2.72 10.62
C LEU A 34 -4.38 1.50 9.72
N LYS A 35 -3.37 0.65 9.55
CA LYS A 35 -3.39 -0.53 8.68
C LYS A 35 -3.59 -0.18 7.21
N GLU A 36 -3.24 1.03 6.82
CA GLU A 36 -3.23 1.49 5.43
C GLU A 36 -1.85 1.21 4.82
N PHE A 37 -1.53 -0.08 4.67
CA PHE A 37 -0.16 -0.54 4.38
C PHE A 37 0.37 -0.02 3.05
N HIS A 38 -0.45 0.03 2.01
CA HIS A 38 -0.02 0.53 0.69
C HIS A 38 0.38 2.01 0.76
N LYS A 39 -0.33 2.80 1.55
CA LYS A 39 0.00 4.22 1.74
C LYS A 39 1.29 4.39 2.55
N ALA A 40 1.50 3.52 3.54
CA ALA A 40 2.76 3.50 4.28
C ALA A 40 3.95 3.19 3.37
N LEU A 41 3.81 2.19 2.50
CA LEU A 41 4.85 1.84 1.53
C LEU A 41 5.15 3.00 0.59
N ASP A 42 4.12 3.69 0.10
CA ASP A 42 4.29 4.84 -0.78
C ASP A 42 5.11 5.95 -0.10
N CYS A 43 4.83 6.22 1.19
CA CYS A 43 5.58 7.23 1.95
C CYS A 43 7.06 6.87 2.08
N TYR A 44 7.35 5.62 2.42
CA TYR A 44 8.74 5.16 2.56
C TYR A 44 9.45 5.10 1.22
N GLN A 45 8.72 4.79 0.14
CA GLN A 45 9.29 4.81 -1.20
C GLN A 45 9.71 6.23 -1.60
N VAL A 46 8.91 7.24 -1.26
CA VAL A 46 9.29 8.65 -1.50
C VAL A 46 10.59 8.98 -0.78
N ILE A 47 10.74 8.53 0.47
CA ILE A 47 11.98 8.73 1.22
C ILE A 47 13.17 8.09 0.49
N LEU A 48 13.02 6.87 0.01
CA LEU A 48 14.08 6.17 -0.72
C LEU A 48 14.38 6.80 -2.08
N ASP A 49 13.39 7.40 -2.72
CA ASP A 49 13.59 8.15 -3.97
C ASP A 49 14.42 9.42 -3.73
N LEU A 50 14.23 10.05 -2.58
CA LEU A 50 14.99 11.25 -2.19
C LEU A 50 16.34 10.90 -1.57
N ASP A 51 16.43 9.79 -0.83
CA ASP A 51 17.62 9.33 -0.15
C ASP A 51 17.70 7.79 -0.23
N PRO A 52 18.29 7.23 -1.32
CA PRO A 52 18.36 5.78 -1.52
C PRO A 52 19.13 5.02 -0.46
N GLU A 53 19.98 5.70 0.30
CA GLU A 53 20.81 5.09 1.36
C GLU A 53 20.12 5.14 2.74
N ASN A 54 18.87 5.62 2.81
CA ASN A 54 18.18 5.77 4.09
C ASN A 54 17.84 4.40 4.70
N ALA A 55 18.62 4.00 5.73
CA ALA A 55 18.46 2.70 6.39
C ALA A 55 17.14 2.60 7.14
N ASP A 56 16.68 3.69 7.75
CA ASP A 56 15.42 3.72 8.48
C ASP A 56 14.22 3.47 7.57
N ALA A 57 14.22 4.08 6.38
CA ALA A 57 13.16 3.85 5.40
C ALA A 57 13.14 2.40 4.92
N LYS A 58 14.31 1.81 4.67
CA LYS A 58 14.41 0.41 4.28
C LYS A 58 13.87 -0.51 5.36
N ALA A 59 14.28 -0.29 6.61
CA ALA A 59 13.81 -1.07 7.76
C ALA A 59 12.30 -0.93 7.96
N ASN A 60 11.77 0.27 7.80
CA ASN A 60 10.35 0.53 7.93
C ASN A 60 9.54 -0.15 6.83
N MET A 61 10.06 -0.16 5.60
CA MET A 61 9.40 -0.89 4.49
C MET A 61 9.35 -2.39 4.77
N GLU A 62 10.44 -2.97 5.27
CA GLU A 62 10.47 -4.38 5.65
C GLU A 62 9.44 -4.67 6.75
N HIS A 63 9.34 -3.79 7.74
CA HIS A 63 8.35 -3.91 8.81
C HIS A 63 6.92 -3.90 8.26
N VAL A 64 6.63 -2.99 7.33
CA VAL A 64 5.32 -2.93 6.67
C VAL A 64 5.04 -4.23 5.91
N MET A 65 6.03 -4.73 5.17
CA MET A 65 5.89 -5.99 4.43
C MET A 65 5.60 -7.16 5.37
N MET A 66 6.26 -7.22 6.52
CA MET A 66 5.98 -8.24 7.53
C MET A 66 4.53 -8.13 8.04
N LYS A 67 4.05 -6.92 8.29
CA LYS A 67 2.68 -6.70 8.74
C LYS A 67 1.66 -7.11 7.68
N ILE A 68 1.94 -6.85 6.41
CA ILE A 68 1.10 -7.30 5.30
C ILE A 68 1.03 -8.83 5.27
N ASN A 69 2.18 -9.48 5.38
CA ASN A 69 2.25 -10.95 5.37
C ASN A 69 1.49 -11.55 6.54
N GLU A 70 1.66 -11.02 7.75
CA GLU A 70 0.91 -11.46 8.94
C GLU A 70 -0.59 -11.34 8.71
N ALA A 71 -1.05 -10.19 8.21
CA ALA A 71 -2.46 -9.94 7.97
C ALA A 71 -3.05 -10.88 6.92
N ASN A 72 -2.25 -11.21 5.89
CA ASN A 72 -2.70 -12.10 4.82
C ASN A 72 -2.68 -13.57 5.24
N GLN A 73 -1.73 -13.96 6.12
CA GLN A 73 -1.61 -15.34 6.60
C GLN A 73 -2.66 -15.70 7.64
N SER A 74 -3.13 -14.72 8.42
CA SER A 74 -4.11 -14.98 9.49
C SER A 74 -5.42 -15.56 8.95
N GLY A 75 -5.73 -15.32 7.68
CA GLY A 75 -6.97 -15.79 7.06
C GLY A 75 -8.22 -15.12 7.61
N GLU A 76 -8.06 -14.30 8.63
CA GLU A 76 -9.16 -13.57 9.22
C GLU A 76 -9.41 -12.28 8.42
N ALA A 77 -10.67 -12.05 8.06
CA ALA A 77 -11.06 -10.81 7.44
C ALA A 77 -11.00 -9.70 8.50
N ASP A 78 -10.26 -8.64 8.21
CA ASP A 78 -10.24 -7.44 9.03
C ASP A 78 -11.24 -6.44 8.41
N PRO A 79 -12.44 -6.27 8.99
CA PRO A 79 -13.46 -5.41 8.39
C PRO A 79 -13.02 -3.95 8.29
N GLU A 80 -12.25 -3.47 9.26
CA GLU A 80 -11.75 -2.09 9.21
C GLU A 80 -10.77 -1.88 8.08
N ARG A 81 -9.84 -2.82 7.88
CA ARG A 81 -8.86 -2.77 6.79
C ARG A 81 -9.57 -2.78 5.44
N GLN A 82 -10.53 -3.67 5.26
CA GLN A 82 -11.30 -3.76 4.03
C GLN A 82 -12.12 -2.50 3.78
N LYS A 83 -12.78 -1.99 4.82
CA LYS A 83 -13.58 -0.77 4.72
C LYS A 83 -12.72 0.43 4.31
N ARG A 84 -11.53 0.57 4.89
CA ARG A 84 -10.61 1.65 4.54
C ARG A 84 -10.09 1.50 3.12
N ALA A 85 -9.76 0.27 2.70
CA ALA A 85 -9.31 -0.01 1.35
C ALA A 85 -10.40 0.34 0.33
N MET A 86 -11.64 -0.07 0.56
CA MET A 86 -12.75 0.22 -0.35
C MET A 86 -13.11 1.70 -0.39
N ALA A 87 -12.80 2.45 0.67
CA ALA A 87 -13.00 3.90 0.70
C ALA A 87 -11.88 4.68 0.03
N ASP A 88 -10.74 4.02 -0.26
CA ASP A 88 -9.58 4.67 -0.88
C ASP A 88 -9.85 4.91 -2.37
N PRO A 89 -9.77 6.18 -2.85
CA PRO A 89 -10.01 6.49 -4.27
C PRO A 89 -9.06 5.74 -5.21
N GLU A 90 -7.80 5.53 -4.80
CA GLU A 90 -6.82 4.80 -5.62
C GLU A 90 -7.25 3.34 -5.82
N ILE A 91 -7.67 2.68 -4.74
CA ILE A 91 -8.17 1.30 -4.82
C ILE A 91 -9.44 1.24 -5.67
N GLN A 92 -10.34 2.20 -5.51
CA GLN A 92 -11.55 2.27 -6.32
C GLN A 92 -11.25 2.43 -7.81
N GLN A 93 -10.24 3.23 -8.16
CA GLN A 93 -9.79 3.39 -9.54
C GLN A 93 -9.24 2.08 -10.11
N ILE A 94 -8.42 1.38 -9.34
CA ILE A 94 -7.84 0.09 -9.77
C ILE A 94 -8.94 -0.93 -10.01
N LEU A 95 -9.87 -1.07 -9.07
CA LEU A 95 -10.97 -2.03 -9.18
C LEU A 95 -11.97 -1.65 -10.26
N GLY A 96 -12.09 -0.37 -10.59
CA GLY A 96 -12.97 0.14 -11.64
C GLY A 96 -12.39 0.03 -13.05
N ASP A 97 -11.09 -0.23 -13.18
CA ASP A 97 -10.42 -0.34 -14.48
C ASP A 97 -10.83 -1.65 -15.17
N PRO A 98 -11.43 -1.59 -16.38
CA PRO A 98 -11.84 -2.80 -17.10
C PRO A 98 -10.67 -3.78 -17.36
N GLN A 99 -9.48 -3.26 -17.63
CA GLN A 99 -8.29 -4.07 -17.84
C GLN A 99 -7.94 -4.85 -16.58
N MET A 100 -7.95 -4.20 -15.42
CA MET A 100 -7.66 -4.84 -14.15
C MET A 100 -8.71 -5.87 -13.77
N ARG A 101 -9.99 -5.59 -14.04
CA ARG A 101 -11.07 -6.56 -13.80
C ARG A 101 -10.87 -7.82 -14.63
N SER A 102 -10.51 -7.66 -15.90
CA SER A 102 -10.23 -8.77 -16.80
C SER A 102 -9.05 -9.61 -16.30
N ILE A 103 -7.96 -8.94 -15.88
CA ILE A 103 -6.77 -9.60 -15.36
C ILE A 103 -7.08 -10.37 -14.07
N LEU A 104 -7.81 -9.77 -13.14
CA LEU A 104 -8.20 -10.41 -11.88
C LEU A 104 -9.06 -11.64 -12.13
N GLN A 105 -9.98 -11.56 -13.08
CA GLN A 105 -10.83 -12.69 -13.45
C GLN A 105 -9.99 -13.82 -14.08
N GLU A 106 -9.06 -13.50 -14.96
CA GLU A 106 -8.15 -14.48 -15.58
C GLU A 106 -7.26 -15.15 -14.54
N MET A 107 -6.79 -14.41 -13.54
CA MET A 107 -5.97 -14.97 -12.46
C MET A 107 -6.72 -15.99 -11.62
N GLN A 108 -8.03 -15.81 -11.46
CA GLN A 108 -8.85 -16.77 -10.73
C GLN A 108 -9.03 -18.09 -11.49
N THR A 109 -9.06 -18.03 -12.82
CA THR A 109 -9.29 -19.20 -13.66
C THR A 109 -7.98 -19.91 -14.04
N ASP A 110 -6.88 -19.16 -14.18
CA ASP A 110 -5.58 -19.71 -14.56
C ASP A 110 -4.44 -19.04 -13.78
N PRO A 111 -3.85 -19.76 -12.79
CA PRO A 111 -2.75 -19.19 -11.98
C PRO A 111 -1.52 -18.79 -12.79
N LYS A 112 -1.29 -19.38 -13.95
CA LYS A 112 -0.15 -19.04 -14.81
C LYS A 112 -0.25 -17.61 -15.36
N LYS A 113 -1.48 -17.13 -15.56
CA LYS A 113 -1.70 -15.77 -16.04
C LYS A 113 -1.34 -14.73 -14.99
N ALA A 114 -1.37 -15.09 -13.70
CA ALA A 114 -0.90 -14.22 -12.63
C ALA A 114 0.58 -13.87 -12.80
N ASN A 115 1.41 -14.86 -13.12
CA ASN A 115 2.84 -14.61 -13.36
C ASN A 115 3.08 -13.71 -14.57
N ALA A 116 2.32 -13.90 -15.64
CA ALA A 116 2.41 -13.06 -16.83
C ALA A 116 2.01 -11.61 -16.51
N ALA A 117 0.96 -11.42 -15.72
CA ALA A 117 0.50 -10.09 -15.31
C ALA A 117 1.55 -9.40 -14.44
N MET A 118 2.22 -10.15 -13.56
CA MET A 118 3.26 -9.59 -12.68
C MET A 118 4.52 -9.13 -13.43
N GLN A 119 4.70 -9.54 -14.68
CA GLN A 119 5.82 -9.09 -15.49
C GLN A 119 5.64 -7.68 -16.03
N ASP A 120 4.42 -7.18 -16.13
CA ASP A 120 4.15 -5.80 -16.50
C ASP A 120 4.30 -4.90 -15.27
N PRO A 121 5.23 -3.91 -15.29
CA PRO A 121 5.47 -3.07 -14.11
C PRO A 121 4.24 -2.30 -13.63
N ASP A 122 3.41 -1.80 -14.53
CA ASP A 122 2.21 -1.05 -14.15
C ASP A 122 1.18 -1.96 -13.49
N ILE A 123 0.95 -3.12 -14.08
CA ILE A 123 0.01 -4.13 -13.56
C ILE A 123 0.53 -4.67 -12.23
N SER A 124 1.82 -4.99 -12.16
CA SER A 124 2.46 -5.47 -10.94
C SER A 124 2.29 -4.48 -9.79
N ALA A 125 2.52 -3.19 -10.04
CA ALA A 125 2.35 -2.14 -9.03
C ALA A 125 0.91 -2.08 -8.52
N LYS A 126 -0.07 -2.15 -9.42
CA LYS A 126 -1.49 -2.15 -9.05
C LYS A 126 -1.88 -3.38 -8.24
N LEU A 127 -1.40 -4.56 -8.65
CA LEU A 127 -1.65 -5.81 -7.92
C LEU A 127 -1.03 -5.77 -6.51
N GLN A 128 0.17 -5.25 -6.38
CA GLN A 128 0.83 -5.10 -5.08
C GLN A 128 0.03 -4.18 -4.16
N LYS A 129 -0.53 -3.10 -4.68
CA LYS A 129 -1.38 -2.21 -3.89
C LYS A 129 -2.64 -2.92 -3.40
N LEU A 130 -3.28 -3.73 -4.24
CA LEU A 130 -4.45 -4.51 -3.85
C LEU A 130 -4.10 -5.55 -2.79
N ILE A 131 -2.96 -6.21 -2.91
CA ILE A 131 -2.49 -7.19 -1.91
C ILE A 131 -2.21 -6.48 -0.59
N ALA A 132 -1.50 -5.35 -0.61
CA ALA A 132 -1.16 -4.58 0.58
C ALA A 132 -2.41 -4.04 1.28
N ALA A 133 -3.44 -3.68 0.51
CA ALA A 133 -4.71 -3.20 1.05
C ALA A 133 -5.61 -4.33 1.58
N GLY A 134 -5.25 -5.60 1.31
CA GLY A 134 -6.04 -6.74 1.75
C GLY A 134 -7.25 -7.05 0.88
N VAL A 135 -7.38 -6.40 -0.27
CA VAL A 135 -8.47 -6.63 -1.23
C VAL A 135 -8.21 -7.90 -2.04
N LEU A 136 -6.95 -8.17 -2.33
CA LEU A 136 -6.51 -9.35 -3.07
C LEU A 136 -5.62 -10.20 -2.16
N GLN A 137 -5.97 -11.48 -1.99
CA GLN A 137 -5.15 -12.43 -1.24
C GLN A 137 -4.45 -13.36 -2.22
N VAL A 138 -3.13 -13.46 -2.05
CA VAL A 138 -2.30 -14.41 -2.81
C VAL A 138 -1.98 -15.58 -1.87
N ARG A 139 -2.37 -16.75 -2.27
CA ARG A 139 -2.07 -17.99 -1.55
C ARG A 139 -0.86 -18.67 -2.18
#